data_3240e4e9dfe13cd2149275d420d41fc1
#
_entry.id   3240e4e9dfe13cd2149275d420d41fc1
#
_cell.length_a   1.000
_cell.length_b   1.000
_cell.length_c   1.000
_cell.angle_alpha   90.00
_cell.angle_beta   90.00
_cell.angle_gamma   90.00
#
_symmetry.space_group_name_H-M   'P 1'
#
loop_
_entity.id
_entity.type
_entity.pdbx_description
1 polymer ?
#
loop_
_entity_poly.entity_id
_entity_poly.type
_entity_poly.pdbx_seq_one_letter_code
_entity_poly.pdbx_strand_id
1 'polypeptide(L)' 'MAAKVFIVDHDYQADHKVYFCDHDYQQKNHQIIAGGQLVDYDYQADVKVFIVNHDYQASIKILRKNFPK' A
#
# COMPACT_ATOMS: atom_id res chain seq x y z
N MET A 1 -7.12 13.57 5.49
CA MET A 1 -6.40 12.97 6.61
C MET A 1 -5.53 11.82 6.10
N ALA A 2 -4.34 11.68 6.68
CA ALA A 2 -3.43 10.62 6.26
C ALA A 2 -3.86 9.28 6.86
N ALA A 3 -3.91 8.25 6.03
CA ALA A 3 -4.18 6.90 6.50
C ALA A 3 -2.94 6.32 7.17
N LYS A 4 -3.14 5.55 8.22
CA LYS A 4 -2.04 4.82 8.86
C LYS A 4 -1.93 3.46 8.20
N VAL A 5 -0.74 3.15 7.69
CA VAL A 5 -0.49 1.97 6.86
C VAL A 5 0.51 1.07 7.57
N PHE A 6 0.20 -0.21 7.63
CA PHE A 6 1.10 -1.22 8.18
C PHE A 6 1.37 -2.28 7.11
N ILE A 7 2.64 -2.58 6.89
CA ILE A 7 3.06 -3.61 5.93
C ILE A 7 3.10 -4.94 6.65
N VAL A 8 2.32 -5.91 6.15
CA VAL A 8 2.26 -7.24 6.73
C VAL A 8 3.14 -8.21 5.96
N ASP A 9 3.48 -9.34 6.61
CA ASP A 9 4.37 -10.34 6.02
C ASP A 9 3.63 -11.40 5.21
N HIS A 10 2.31 -11.46 5.33
CA HIS A 10 1.49 -12.49 4.68
C HIS A 10 0.30 -11.85 3.98
N ASP A 11 -0.02 -12.36 2.79
CA ASP A 11 -1.09 -11.79 1.98
C ASP A 11 -2.47 -11.92 2.63
N TYR A 12 -2.69 -13.01 3.38
CA TYR A 12 -3.99 -13.21 4.02
C TYR A 12 -4.25 -12.24 5.18
N GLN A 13 -3.21 -11.54 5.64
CA GLN A 13 -3.34 -10.54 6.69
C GLN A 13 -3.61 -9.14 6.15
N ALA A 14 -3.47 -8.96 4.84
CA ALA A 14 -3.56 -7.63 4.24
C ALA A 14 -4.98 -7.30 3.81
N ASP A 15 -5.35 -6.04 3.99
CA ASP A 15 -6.59 -5.52 3.43
C ASP A 15 -6.45 -5.27 1.93
N HIS A 16 -5.25 -4.88 1.50
CA HIS A 16 -4.94 -4.59 0.10
C HIS A 16 -3.56 -5.09 -0.25
N LYS A 17 -3.38 -5.46 -1.52
CA LYS A 17 -2.08 -5.82 -2.06
C LYS A 17 -1.55 -4.66 -2.88
N VAL A 18 -0.30 -4.31 -2.69
CA VAL A 18 0.31 -3.13 -3.29
C VAL A 18 1.43 -3.53 -4.23
N TYR A 19 1.43 -2.94 -5.42
CA TYR A 19 2.51 -3.11 -6.39
C TYR A 19 3.11 -1.73 -6.70
N PHE A 20 4.43 -1.66 -6.65
CA PHE A 20 5.15 -0.43 -7.00
C PHE A 20 5.28 -0.35 -8.51
N CYS A 21 4.60 0.61 -9.10
CA CYS A 21 4.69 0.83 -10.55
C CYS A 21 5.79 1.84 -10.88
N ASP A 22 6.17 1.89 -12.16
CA ASP A 22 7.25 2.75 -12.63
C ASP A 22 6.76 4.08 -13.18
N HIS A 23 5.46 4.17 -13.50
CA HIS A 23 4.90 5.35 -14.14
C HIS A 23 3.64 5.79 -13.41
N ASP A 24 3.44 7.10 -13.34
CA ASP A 24 2.30 7.67 -12.62
C ASP A 24 0.95 7.29 -13.23
N TYR A 25 0.90 7.10 -14.55
CA TYR A 25 -0.35 6.71 -15.21
C TYR A 25 -0.75 5.27 -14.90
N GLN A 26 0.15 4.49 -14.32
CA GLN A 26 -0.13 3.10 -13.93
C GLN A 26 -0.72 2.99 -12.54
N GLN A 27 -0.78 4.07 -11.80
CA GLN A 27 -1.32 4.06 -10.45
C GLN A 27 -2.80 3.73 -10.45
N LYS A 28 -3.23 2.92 -9.47
CA LYS A 28 -4.62 2.50 -9.33
C LYS A 28 -4.96 2.45 -7.85
N ASN A 29 -6.05 3.10 -7.47
CA ASN A 29 -6.55 3.13 -6.08
C ASN A 29 -5.49 3.63 -5.10
N HIS A 30 -4.48 4.33 -5.59
CA HIS A 30 -3.36 4.78 -4.77
C HIS A 30 -3.79 5.82 -3.73
N GLN A 31 -4.90 6.52 -3.96
CA GLN A 31 -5.37 7.53 -3.04
C GLN A 31 -5.75 6.95 -1.67
N ILE A 32 -5.95 5.64 -1.59
CA ILE A 32 -6.26 4.99 -0.31
C ILE A 32 -5.08 5.12 0.66
N ILE A 33 -3.87 5.04 0.14
CA ILE A 33 -2.66 5.07 0.96
C ILE A 33 -1.71 6.22 0.63
N ALA A 34 -1.91 6.90 -0.50
CA ALA A 34 -1.04 8.01 -0.90
C ALA A 34 -1.11 9.12 0.14
N GLY A 35 0.05 9.65 0.52
CA GLY A 35 0.12 10.69 1.54
C GLY A 35 -0.09 10.19 2.95
N GLY A 36 -0.18 8.88 3.14
CA GLY A 36 -0.38 8.28 4.45
C GLY A 36 0.91 8.21 5.26
N GLN A 37 0.85 7.49 6.36
CA GLN A 37 1.97 7.33 7.27
C GLN A 37 2.14 5.87 7.62
N LEU A 38 3.38 5.37 7.55
CA LEU A 38 3.69 4.02 8.00
C LEU A 38 3.72 3.96 9.52
N VAL A 39 3.17 2.90 10.08
CA VAL A 39 3.17 2.66 11.52
C VAL A 39 3.90 1.35 11.81
N ASP A 40 4.35 1.21 13.06
CA ASP A 40 5.17 0.06 13.46
C ASP A 40 4.34 -1.11 13.96
N TYR A 41 3.06 -0.90 14.23
CA TYR A 41 2.21 -1.92 14.84
C TYR A 41 0.89 -2.03 14.09
N ASP A 42 0.41 -3.26 13.93
CA ASP A 42 -0.81 -3.55 13.19
C ASP A 42 -2.05 -2.92 13.84
N TYR A 43 -2.09 -2.88 15.17
CA TYR A 43 -3.24 -2.31 15.86
C TYR A 43 -3.34 -0.78 15.69
N GLN A 44 -2.28 -0.15 15.22
CA GLN A 44 -2.28 1.30 14.95
C GLN A 44 -2.69 1.62 13.52
N ALA A 45 -2.80 0.62 12.67
CA ALA A 45 -3.03 0.83 11.25
C ALA A 45 -4.50 0.97 10.91
N ASP A 46 -4.81 1.89 10.00
CA ASP A 46 -6.12 1.97 9.37
C ASP A 46 -6.24 0.96 8.24
N VAL A 47 -5.11 0.67 7.57
CA VAL A 47 -5.04 -0.20 6.41
C VAL A 47 -3.81 -1.09 6.55
N LYS A 48 -3.99 -2.38 6.29
CA LYS A 48 -2.87 -3.32 6.22
C LYS A 48 -2.62 -3.66 4.77
N VAL A 49 -1.35 -3.61 4.35
CA VAL A 49 -0.97 -3.86 2.96
C VAL A 49 0.09 -4.94 2.87
N PHE A 50 0.07 -5.67 1.76
CA PHE A 50 1.09 -6.65 1.44
C PHE A 50 1.71 -6.28 0.11
N ILE A 51 3.04 -6.22 0.06
CA ILE A 51 3.75 -5.83 -1.15
C ILE A 51 3.89 -7.06 -2.05
N VAL A 52 3.41 -6.94 -3.29
CA VAL A 52 3.48 -8.03 -4.27
C VAL A 52 4.45 -7.67 -5.39
N ASN A 53 4.94 -8.68 -6.09
CA ASN A 53 5.92 -8.52 -7.16
C ASN A 53 5.29 -8.45 -8.55
N HIS A 54 3.98 -8.68 -8.65
CA HIS A 54 3.29 -8.74 -9.94
C HIS A 54 2.09 -7.81 -9.93
N ASP A 55 1.91 -7.06 -11.00
CA ASP A 55 0.85 -6.06 -11.10
C ASP A 55 -0.54 -6.69 -11.09
N TYR A 56 -0.68 -7.89 -11.68
CA TYR A 56 -1.98 -8.54 -11.75
C TYR A 56 -2.47 -9.02 -10.38
N GLN A 57 -1.58 -9.09 -9.40
CA GLN A 57 -1.95 -9.50 -8.05
C GLN A 57 -2.33 -8.32 -7.17
N ALA A 58 -2.09 -7.10 -7.62
CA ALA A 58 -2.23 -5.92 -6.77
C ALA A 58 -3.63 -5.33 -6.86
N SER A 59 -4.17 -4.93 -5.70
CA SER A 59 -5.36 -4.11 -5.63
C SER A 59 -5.02 -2.63 -5.76
N ILE A 60 -3.81 -2.25 -5.33
CA ILE A 60 -3.34 -0.87 -5.36
C ILE A 60 -2.03 -0.84 -6.12
N LYS A 61 -1.93 0.08 -7.08
CA LYS A 61 -0.68 0.37 -7.78
C LYS A 61 -0.29 1.79 -7.46
N ILE A 62 0.93 1.99 -7.00
CA ILE A 62 1.39 3.30 -6.55
C ILE A 62 2.86 3.46 -6.88
N LEU A 63 3.27 4.69 -7.20
CA LEU A 63 4.68 5.01 -7.34
C LEU A 63 5.35 4.93 -5.97
N ARG A 64 6.57 4.45 -5.97
CA ARG A 64 7.31 4.29 -4.72
C ARG A 64 7.47 5.63 -3.99
N LYS A 65 7.63 6.71 -4.73
CA LYS A 65 7.79 8.05 -4.15
C LYS A 65 6.52 8.52 -3.43
N ASN A 66 5.35 8.00 -3.83
CA ASN A 66 4.08 8.38 -3.24
C ASN A 66 3.65 7.44 -2.11
N PHE A 67 4.40 6.37 -1.91
CA PHE A 67 4.10 5.40 -0.86
C PHE A 67 4.35 6.03 0.51
N PRO A 68 3.52 5.72 1.53
CA PRO A 68 3.72 6.24 2.88
C PRO A 68 5.09 5.91 3.44
N LYS A 69 5.61 6.82 4.23
CA LYS A 69 6.92 6.65 4.86
C LYS A 69 6.81 6.63 6.37
#